data_38992d4ee53ed47b8b0f66ad48f76ca1
#
_entry.id   38992d4ee53ed47b8b0f66ad48f76ca1
#
_cell.length_a   1.000
_cell.length_b   1.000
_cell.length_c   1.000
_cell.angle_alpha   90.00
_cell.angle_beta   90.00
_cell.angle_gamma   90.00
#
_symmetry.space_group_name_H-M   'P 1'
#
loop_
_entity.id
_entity.type
_entity.pdbx_description
1 polymer ?
#
loop_
_entity_poly.entity_id
_entity_poly.type
_entity_poly.pdbx_seq_one_letter_code
_entity_poly.pdbx_strand_id
1 'polypeptide(L)'
;MTIFPIQHFVISAVSESNWKIEHQCPQCGAPVVIDEADRLLSCPFCKTKLYLMTPDHFRYYIPAPDKTSRDMVYLPYWRLKGTSFSVEANEISPRFVDTSILATHFPGLPRSLGLRPQAMKVKYISPDMPGQFMETSLPAQAVIPAIEPFDPSGHSFHQAFIGKMISLVYSPAYLEKDTLYDALLGRPLSAWKKDETARTPADTKPPNWQIRFISTLCPRCGWNLQGEKDALVMICKNCDSAWSCSKTEFETVPFSVMTAFSKESILYLPFWRMKPRVDGIPLVSYADLIRLANLPKVINGDFESAPLYFWSPAFKVSPALYLRWARQMTTFQPEGKTSETFAGASFYQVTLAGQEAVESMKITLADLVVDKRQIYPKLTDIQVSADEIMLVYHPFIVGPHELIHETMHVTIDRTALSYGTYL
;
A
#
# COMPACT_ATOMS: atom_id res chain seq x y z
N MET A 1 -29.28 29.09 -22.99
CA MET A 1 -29.31 28.36 -21.73
C MET A 1 -29.22 26.88 -22.10
N THR A 2 -28.01 26.40 -22.29
CA THR A 2 -27.73 25.04 -22.82
C THR A 2 -27.17 24.23 -21.67
N ILE A 3 -27.97 23.27 -21.21
CA ILE A 3 -27.64 22.33 -20.14
C ILE A 3 -26.72 21.26 -20.73
N PHE A 4 -25.46 21.24 -20.34
CA PHE A 4 -24.56 20.12 -20.65
C PHE A 4 -24.90 18.93 -19.75
N PRO A 5 -25.00 17.71 -20.28
CA PRO A 5 -25.24 16.53 -19.48
C PRO A 5 -23.97 16.15 -18.68
N ILE A 6 -24.16 15.92 -17.39
CA ILE A 6 -23.18 15.32 -16.50
C ILE A 6 -22.87 13.93 -17.04
N GLN A 7 -21.68 13.73 -17.58
CA GLN A 7 -21.19 12.40 -17.90
C GLN A 7 -20.98 11.63 -16.60
N HIS A 8 -21.92 10.75 -16.28
CA HIS A 8 -21.69 9.67 -15.35
C HIS A 8 -20.56 8.80 -15.89
N PHE A 9 -19.36 8.92 -15.30
CA PHE A 9 -18.35 7.89 -15.43
C PHE A 9 -18.91 6.62 -14.77
N VAL A 10 -19.45 5.76 -15.60
CA VAL A 10 -19.72 4.37 -15.24
C VAL A 10 -18.34 3.76 -14.98
N ILE A 11 -18.05 3.50 -13.72
CA ILE A 11 -16.93 2.63 -13.32
C ILE A 11 -17.34 1.24 -13.83
N SER A 12 -16.94 0.93 -15.06
CA SER A 12 -16.98 -0.43 -15.57
C SER A 12 -16.17 -1.29 -14.62
N ALA A 13 -16.71 -2.46 -14.31
CA ALA A 13 -16.17 -3.50 -13.44
C ALA A 13 -14.64 -3.44 -13.35
N VAL A 14 -14.14 -3.19 -12.14
CA VAL A 14 -12.70 -3.29 -11.83
C VAL A 14 -12.32 -4.73 -12.13
N SER A 15 -11.77 -4.96 -13.32
CA SER A 15 -11.19 -6.25 -13.67
C SER A 15 -10.13 -6.57 -12.64
N GLU A 16 -9.97 -7.85 -12.30
CA GLU A 16 -8.90 -8.35 -11.42
C GLU A 16 -7.56 -7.79 -11.88
N SER A 17 -7.13 -6.67 -11.30
CA SER A 17 -5.95 -5.93 -11.73
C SER A 17 -4.67 -6.44 -11.05
N ASN A 18 -4.79 -7.41 -10.13
CA ASN A 18 -3.65 -8.00 -9.46
C ASN A 18 -2.98 -9.05 -10.35
N TRP A 19 -1.66 -8.99 -10.39
CA TRP A 19 -0.88 -9.99 -11.11
C TRP A 19 -0.92 -11.32 -10.37
N LYS A 20 -0.91 -12.40 -11.14
CA LYS A 20 -0.84 -13.77 -10.63
C LYS A 20 0.60 -14.26 -10.70
N ILE A 21 1.14 -14.69 -9.56
CA ILE A 21 2.50 -15.20 -9.43
C ILE A 21 2.45 -16.71 -9.36
N GLU A 22 3.06 -17.41 -10.33
CA GLU A 22 3.24 -18.86 -10.28
C GLU A 22 4.44 -19.21 -9.41
N HIS A 23 4.24 -20.09 -8.44
CA HIS A 23 5.30 -20.57 -7.56
C HIS A 23 5.09 -22.04 -7.18
N GLN A 24 6.09 -22.65 -6.57
CA GLN A 24 5.98 -23.98 -5.96
C GLN A 24 5.93 -23.85 -4.44
N CYS A 25 5.03 -24.59 -3.80
CA CYS A 25 4.98 -24.62 -2.36
C CYS A 25 6.33 -25.08 -1.78
N PRO A 26 7.00 -24.28 -0.93
CA PRO A 26 8.31 -24.66 -0.41
C PRO A 26 8.27 -25.88 0.49
N GLN A 27 7.09 -26.27 1.00
CA GLN A 27 6.93 -27.43 1.87
C GLN A 27 6.70 -28.73 1.12
N CYS A 28 5.88 -28.73 0.04
CA CYS A 28 5.47 -29.95 -0.63
C CYS A 28 5.75 -29.96 -2.14
N GLY A 29 6.31 -28.88 -2.71
CA GLY A 29 6.61 -28.75 -4.13
C GLY A 29 5.39 -28.59 -5.06
N ALA A 30 4.17 -28.63 -4.55
CA ALA A 30 2.97 -28.49 -5.37
C ALA A 30 2.85 -27.08 -5.99
N PRO A 31 2.31 -26.98 -7.24
CA PRO A 31 2.14 -25.68 -7.87
C PRO A 31 1.09 -24.85 -7.15
N VAL A 32 1.40 -23.57 -6.90
CA VAL A 32 0.51 -22.60 -6.26
C VAL A 32 0.49 -21.33 -7.07
N VAL A 33 -0.63 -20.59 -6.98
CA VAL A 33 -0.76 -19.28 -7.58
C VAL A 33 -1.05 -18.29 -6.42
N ILE A 34 -0.27 -17.23 -6.38
CA ILE A 34 -0.28 -16.19 -5.35
C ILE A 34 -0.70 -14.90 -6.02
N ASP A 35 -1.55 -14.11 -5.39
CA ASP A 35 -1.85 -12.76 -5.85
C ASP A 35 -0.73 -11.77 -5.47
N GLU A 36 -0.53 -10.74 -6.27
CA GLU A 36 0.47 -9.69 -6.01
C GLU A 36 0.30 -9.04 -4.63
N ALA A 37 -0.94 -8.93 -4.16
CA ALA A 37 -1.26 -8.36 -2.86
C ALA A 37 -1.07 -9.35 -1.69
N ASP A 38 -1.00 -10.66 -1.98
CA ASP A 38 -0.91 -11.69 -0.94
C ASP A 38 0.38 -11.57 -0.13
N ARG A 39 0.27 -11.76 1.16
CA ARG A 39 1.38 -11.87 2.12
C ARG A 39 1.38 -13.24 2.80
N LEU A 40 0.29 -13.97 2.70
CA LEU A 40 0.14 -15.32 3.22
C LEU A 40 -0.09 -16.32 2.09
N LEU A 41 0.81 -17.28 1.97
CA LEU A 41 0.63 -18.49 1.17
C LEU A 41 -0.13 -19.52 2.01
N SER A 42 -1.32 -19.91 1.56
CA SER A 42 -2.03 -21.09 2.07
C SER A 42 -2.01 -22.17 1.01
N CYS A 43 -1.19 -23.19 1.20
CA CYS A 43 -1.09 -24.27 0.23
C CYS A 43 -2.36 -25.12 0.23
N PRO A 44 -3.06 -25.28 -0.92
CA PRO A 44 -4.28 -26.08 -1.00
C PRO A 44 -4.02 -27.58 -0.84
N PHE A 45 -2.76 -28.03 -1.02
CA PHE A 45 -2.36 -29.44 -0.97
C PHE A 45 -1.94 -29.88 0.43
N CYS A 46 -0.87 -29.27 0.98
CA CYS A 46 -0.35 -29.67 2.30
C CYS A 46 -0.92 -28.83 3.46
N LYS A 47 -1.80 -27.87 3.18
CA LYS A 47 -2.44 -26.96 4.16
C LYS A 47 -1.50 -26.08 4.99
N THR A 48 -0.21 -26.08 4.66
CA THR A 48 0.76 -25.20 5.33
C THR A 48 0.44 -23.74 5.04
N LYS A 49 0.54 -22.91 6.09
CA LYS A 49 0.44 -21.46 6.00
C LYS A 49 1.82 -20.85 6.21
N LEU A 50 2.25 -20.01 5.29
CA LEU A 50 3.57 -19.38 5.30
C LEU A 50 3.41 -17.89 4.99
N TYR A 51 4.16 -17.06 5.71
CA TYR A 51 4.23 -15.64 5.43
C TYR A 51 5.34 -15.34 4.41
N LEU A 52 5.03 -14.50 3.42
CA LEU A 52 5.94 -14.10 2.35
C LEU A 52 6.76 -12.90 2.79
N MET A 53 8.07 -13.05 2.76
CA MET A 53 9.02 -12.01 3.15
C MET A 53 9.95 -11.62 2.02
N THR A 54 10.32 -10.36 2.00
CA THR A 54 11.39 -9.82 1.16
C THR A 54 12.22 -8.83 1.93
N PRO A 55 13.54 -8.76 1.71
CA PRO A 55 14.39 -7.79 2.39
C PRO A 55 14.14 -6.34 1.95
N ASP A 56 13.60 -6.15 0.75
CA ASP A 56 13.30 -4.86 0.16
C ASP A 56 11.95 -4.87 -0.58
N HIS A 57 11.98 -5.09 -1.89
CA HIS A 57 10.80 -5.17 -2.75
C HIS A 57 10.69 -6.56 -3.37
N PHE A 58 9.45 -7.02 -3.58
CA PHE A 58 9.24 -8.23 -4.37
C PHE A 58 9.81 -8.06 -5.77
N ARG A 59 10.43 -9.13 -6.29
CA ARG A 59 11.06 -9.13 -7.61
C ARG A 59 10.51 -10.24 -8.46
N TYR A 60 9.96 -9.85 -9.58
CA TYR A 60 9.33 -10.74 -10.53
C TYR A 60 10.04 -10.71 -11.87
N TYR A 61 9.85 -11.76 -12.66
CA TYR A 61 10.15 -11.73 -14.07
C TYR A 61 8.96 -12.23 -14.88
N ILE A 62 8.84 -11.74 -16.10
CA ILE A 62 7.89 -12.23 -17.07
C ILE A 62 8.58 -13.36 -17.83
N PRO A 63 8.04 -14.61 -17.83
CA PRO A 63 8.63 -15.72 -18.56
C PRO A 63 8.67 -15.43 -20.07
N ALA A 64 9.82 -15.70 -20.69
CA ALA A 64 9.92 -15.65 -22.14
C ALA A 64 9.18 -16.83 -22.78
N PRO A 65 8.65 -16.70 -24.01
CA PRO A 65 8.12 -17.83 -24.74
C PRO A 65 9.19 -18.91 -24.98
N ASP A 66 8.81 -20.17 -24.86
CA ASP A 66 9.67 -21.40 -24.78
C ASP A 66 10.64 -21.67 -25.94
N LYS A 67 10.89 -20.79 -26.87
CA LYS A 67 11.58 -21.11 -28.11
C LYS A 67 12.87 -20.34 -28.40
N THR A 68 13.47 -19.71 -27.43
CA THR A 68 14.68 -18.96 -27.70
C THR A 68 15.89 -19.54 -26.96
N SER A 69 16.70 -20.31 -27.68
CA SER A 69 18.10 -20.59 -27.30
C SER A 69 19.00 -19.35 -27.45
N ARG A 70 18.43 -18.15 -27.22
CA ARG A 70 19.08 -16.86 -27.42
C ARG A 70 19.59 -16.33 -26.07
N ASP A 71 20.63 -15.50 -26.14
CA ASP A 71 21.13 -14.81 -24.96
C ASP A 71 20.07 -13.83 -24.41
N MET A 72 19.45 -14.23 -23.32
CA MET A 72 18.37 -13.47 -22.69
C MET A 72 18.93 -12.34 -21.83
N VAL A 73 18.33 -11.17 -21.98
CA VAL A 73 18.60 -9.98 -21.16
C VAL A 73 17.30 -9.55 -20.48
N TYR A 74 17.33 -9.41 -19.17
CA TYR A 74 16.18 -9.00 -18.37
C TYR A 74 16.25 -7.52 -18.01
N LEU A 75 15.23 -6.75 -18.43
CA LEU A 75 15.14 -5.30 -18.29
C LEU A 75 14.34 -4.95 -17.05
N PRO A 76 14.89 -4.16 -16.09
CA PRO A 76 14.20 -3.84 -14.83
C PRO A 76 13.19 -2.72 -15.00
N TYR A 77 11.99 -2.92 -14.43
CA TYR A 77 10.93 -1.93 -14.33
C TYR A 77 10.38 -1.90 -12.92
N TRP A 78 10.23 -0.71 -12.33
CA TRP A 78 9.42 -0.53 -11.14
C TRP A 78 7.95 -0.69 -11.49
N ARG A 79 7.26 -1.55 -10.80
CA ARG A 79 5.81 -1.71 -10.76
C ARG A 79 5.28 -0.92 -9.58
N LEU A 80 4.33 -0.04 -9.82
CA LEU A 80 3.79 0.88 -8.82
C LEU A 80 2.26 0.83 -8.89
N LYS A 81 1.64 0.47 -7.78
CA LYS A 81 0.19 0.42 -7.61
C LYS A 81 -0.19 1.05 -6.27
N GLY A 82 -1.27 1.83 -6.23
CA GLY A 82 -1.77 2.51 -5.03
C GLY A 82 -2.58 3.75 -5.38
N THR A 83 -2.79 4.63 -4.41
CA THR A 83 -3.50 5.89 -4.58
C THR A 83 -2.57 7.08 -4.34
N SER A 84 -2.45 7.96 -5.32
CA SER A 84 -1.83 9.27 -5.16
C SER A 84 -2.91 10.28 -4.77
N PHE A 85 -2.64 11.04 -3.72
CA PHE A 85 -3.46 12.18 -3.29
C PHE A 85 -2.70 13.47 -3.58
N SER A 86 -3.30 14.37 -4.34
CA SER A 86 -2.74 15.68 -4.65
C SER A 86 -3.56 16.78 -3.97
N VAL A 87 -2.90 17.65 -3.20
CA VAL A 87 -3.54 18.82 -2.59
C VAL A 87 -3.43 19.98 -3.55
N GLU A 88 -4.54 20.36 -4.16
CA GLU A 88 -4.67 21.45 -5.12
C GLU A 88 -5.31 22.68 -4.45
N ALA A 89 -5.41 23.81 -5.18
CA ALA A 89 -5.86 25.06 -4.59
C ALA A 89 -7.22 25.00 -3.86
N ASN A 90 -8.13 24.16 -4.32
CA ASN A 90 -9.49 24.08 -3.80
C ASN A 90 -9.89 22.72 -3.24
N GLU A 91 -9.19 21.65 -3.61
CA GLU A 91 -9.59 20.28 -3.28
C GLU A 91 -8.40 19.33 -3.11
N ILE A 92 -8.69 18.16 -2.59
CA ILE A 92 -7.76 17.03 -2.57
C ILE A 92 -8.24 16.04 -3.64
N SER A 93 -7.41 15.85 -4.65
CA SER A 93 -7.70 14.98 -5.79
C SER A 93 -7.04 13.62 -5.60
N PRO A 94 -7.80 12.55 -5.35
CA PRO A 94 -7.27 11.20 -5.36
C PRO A 94 -7.14 10.66 -6.79
N ARG A 95 -6.03 10.00 -7.07
CA ARG A 95 -5.80 9.33 -8.34
C ARG A 95 -5.29 7.91 -8.11
N PHE A 96 -5.96 6.95 -8.71
CA PHE A 96 -5.48 5.58 -8.73
C PHE A 96 -4.29 5.42 -9.67
N VAL A 97 -3.23 4.80 -9.20
CA VAL A 97 -1.99 4.55 -9.95
C VAL A 97 -1.83 3.05 -10.12
N ASP A 98 -1.68 2.62 -11.36
CA ASP A 98 -1.32 1.27 -11.75
C ASP A 98 -0.41 1.37 -12.99
N THR A 99 0.90 1.40 -12.75
CA THR A 99 1.87 1.64 -13.82
C THR A 99 3.18 0.92 -13.61
N SER A 100 4.00 0.91 -14.67
CA SER A 100 5.40 0.47 -14.58
C SER A 100 6.31 1.55 -15.18
N ILE A 101 7.48 1.73 -14.57
CA ILE A 101 8.47 2.71 -15.00
C ILE A 101 9.83 2.03 -15.12
N LEU A 102 10.56 2.29 -16.20
CA LEU A 102 11.90 1.79 -16.41
C LEU A 102 12.81 2.16 -15.21
N ALA A 103 13.48 1.15 -14.64
CA ALA A 103 14.29 1.28 -13.42
C ALA A 103 15.79 1.53 -13.71
N THR A 104 16.13 1.90 -14.94
CA THR A 104 17.52 2.14 -15.36
C THR A 104 17.62 3.33 -16.32
N HIS A 105 18.79 3.96 -16.34
CA HIS A 105 19.13 5.02 -17.28
C HIS A 105 19.71 4.43 -18.58
N PHE A 106 18.87 3.76 -19.37
CA PHE A 106 19.33 3.26 -20.66
C PHE A 106 18.51 3.92 -21.80
N PRO A 107 19.14 4.65 -22.71
CA PRO A 107 18.45 5.34 -23.79
C PRO A 107 17.85 4.33 -24.79
N GLY A 108 16.67 4.66 -25.31
CA GLY A 108 16.00 3.85 -26.33
C GLY A 108 15.14 2.71 -25.79
N LEU A 109 15.15 2.42 -24.48
CA LEU A 109 14.20 1.48 -23.89
C LEU A 109 12.83 2.12 -23.63
N PRO A 110 11.75 1.35 -23.73
CA PRO A 110 10.41 1.82 -23.39
C PRO A 110 10.36 2.30 -21.92
N ARG A 111 9.77 3.45 -21.68
CA ARG A 111 9.62 3.98 -20.31
C ARG A 111 8.70 3.15 -19.44
N SER A 112 7.77 2.40 -20.04
CA SER A 112 6.77 1.58 -19.33
C SER A 112 6.51 0.28 -20.10
N LEU A 113 6.11 -0.76 -19.35
CA LEU A 113 5.65 -2.04 -19.91
C LEU A 113 4.24 -1.95 -20.53
N GLY A 114 3.51 -0.85 -20.26
CA GLY A 114 2.12 -0.70 -20.69
C GLY A 114 1.20 -1.72 -20.00
N LEU A 115 0.16 -2.16 -20.68
CA LEU A 115 -0.85 -3.10 -20.15
C LEU A 115 -0.45 -4.58 -20.23
N ARG A 116 0.71 -4.90 -20.82
CA ARG A 116 1.13 -6.29 -21.08
C ARG A 116 1.17 -7.19 -19.83
N PRO A 117 1.70 -6.71 -18.69
CA PRO A 117 1.81 -7.56 -17.52
C PRO A 117 0.47 -7.95 -16.88
N GLN A 118 -0.60 -7.23 -17.16
CA GLN A 118 -1.94 -7.52 -16.61
C GLN A 118 -2.54 -8.83 -17.15
N ALA A 119 -2.12 -9.25 -18.35
CA ALA A 119 -2.59 -10.47 -18.98
C ALA A 119 -1.62 -11.66 -18.81
N MET A 120 -0.46 -11.44 -18.17
CA MET A 120 0.62 -12.44 -18.10
C MET A 120 0.87 -12.87 -16.66
N LYS A 121 1.07 -14.16 -16.47
CA LYS A 121 1.56 -14.68 -15.20
C LYS A 121 3.03 -14.34 -15.05
N VAL A 122 3.44 -13.92 -13.86
CA VAL A 122 4.83 -13.63 -13.51
C VAL A 122 5.36 -14.70 -12.55
N LYS A 123 6.67 -14.75 -12.39
CA LYS A 123 7.34 -15.64 -11.43
C LYS A 123 8.32 -14.83 -10.59
N TYR A 124 8.62 -15.31 -9.38
CA TYR A 124 9.70 -14.72 -8.58
C TYR A 124 11.04 -15.00 -9.26
N ILE A 125 11.94 -14.01 -9.19
CA ILE A 125 13.34 -14.24 -9.61
C ILE A 125 14.03 -15.22 -8.65
N SER A 126 15.06 -15.90 -9.17
CA SER A 126 15.95 -16.75 -8.39
C SER A 126 17.40 -16.45 -8.77
N PRO A 127 18.37 -16.56 -7.84
CA PRO A 127 19.78 -16.39 -8.15
C PRO A 127 20.33 -17.36 -9.22
N ASP A 128 19.65 -18.50 -9.41
CA ASP A 128 20.05 -19.55 -10.34
C ASP A 128 19.43 -19.38 -11.73
N MET A 129 18.71 -18.28 -11.97
CA MET A 129 18.09 -18.06 -13.28
C MET A 129 19.13 -17.87 -14.37
N PRO A 130 18.95 -18.50 -15.55
CA PRO A 130 19.78 -18.25 -16.71
C PRO A 130 19.46 -16.87 -17.31
N GLY A 131 20.48 -16.24 -17.88
CA GLY A 131 20.34 -14.94 -18.54
C GLY A 131 21.08 -13.82 -17.82
N GLN A 132 21.10 -12.67 -18.45
CA GLN A 132 21.76 -11.47 -17.96
C GLN A 132 20.71 -10.51 -17.42
N PHE A 133 21.01 -9.85 -16.30
CA PHE A 133 20.07 -8.91 -15.68
C PHE A 133 20.66 -7.50 -15.76
N MET A 134 19.92 -6.60 -16.40
CA MET A 134 20.30 -5.20 -16.41
C MET A 134 20.22 -4.62 -14.99
N GLU A 135 21.24 -3.86 -14.60
CA GLU A 135 21.33 -3.24 -13.27
C GLU A 135 20.26 -2.17 -13.08
N THR A 136 19.65 -2.16 -11.88
CA THR A 136 18.71 -1.13 -11.45
C THR A 136 19.50 0.11 -11.01
N SER A 137 19.50 1.18 -11.80
CA SER A 137 20.21 2.43 -11.50
C SER A 137 19.32 3.52 -10.90
N LEU A 138 17.99 3.36 -10.99
CA LEU A 138 17.00 4.27 -10.41
C LEU A 138 16.31 3.62 -9.21
N PRO A 139 16.48 4.14 -7.98
CA PRO A 139 15.75 3.63 -6.81
C PRO A 139 14.26 3.94 -6.92
N ALA A 140 13.42 3.14 -6.24
CA ALA A 140 11.96 3.32 -6.25
C ALA A 140 11.52 4.74 -5.85
N GLN A 141 12.19 5.34 -4.86
CA GLN A 141 11.92 6.70 -4.39
C GLN A 141 12.14 7.77 -5.46
N ALA A 142 13.08 7.55 -6.38
CA ALA A 142 13.36 8.49 -7.47
C ALA A 142 12.32 8.42 -8.59
N VAL A 143 11.60 7.29 -8.72
CA VAL A 143 10.59 7.12 -9.78
C VAL A 143 9.17 7.45 -9.32
N ILE A 144 8.90 7.45 -8.01
CA ILE A 144 7.60 7.83 -7.46
C ILE A 144 7.17 9.24 -7.92
N PRO A 145 8.01 10.28 -7.85
CA PRO A 145 7.66 11.61 -8.38
C PRO A 145 7.41 11.63 -9.90
N ALA A 146 8.00 10.69 -10.65
CA ALA A 146 7.80 10.60 -12.10
C ALA A 146 6.49 9.89 -12.51
N ILE A 147 5.79 9.26 -11.55
CA ILE A 147 4.42 8.74 -11.76
C ILE A 147 3.43 9.89 -11.84
N GLU A 148 3.81 11.00 -11.31
CA GLU A 148 3.09 12.24 -11.28
C GLU A 148 3.48 13.15 -12.47
N PRO A 149 3.20 12.77 -13.72
CA PRO A 149 3.06 13.82 -14.63
C PRO A 149 1.70 14.35 -14.29
N PHE A 150 1.70 15.50 -13.80
CA PHE A 150 0.56 16.16 -14.23
C PHE A 150 -0.42 16.65 -13.23
N ASP A 151 0.09 17.51 -12.49
CA ASP A 151 -0.49 18.83 -12.60
C ASP A 151 0.23 19.53 -13.78
N PRO A 152 -0.33 19.60 -14.99
CA PRO A 152 0.24 20.40 -16.09
C PRO A 152 0.35 21.89 -15.72
N SER A 153 -0.33 22.31 -14.64
CA SER A 153 -0.33 23.66 -14.09
C SER A 153 0.75 23.87 -13.01
N GLY A 154 1.37 22.80 -12.45
CA GLY A 154 2.40 22.90 -11.42
C GLY A 154 1.89 23.44 -10.07
N HIS A 155 0.60 23.32 -9.76
CA HIS A 155 -0.06 23.95 -8.63
C HIS A 155 -0.41 23.03 -7.46
N SER A 156 0.15 21.82 -7.40
CA SER A 156 -0.01 20.93 -6.25
C SER A 156 0.88 21.38 -5.08
N PHE A 157 0.27 21.64 -3.94
CA PHE A 157 0.96 22.06 -2.71
C PHE A 157 1.57 20.89 -1.93
N HIS A 158 1.00 19.70 -2.08
CA HIS A 158 1.50 18.48 -1.46
C HIS A 158 0.94 17.25 -2.16
N GLN A 159 1.72 16.19 -2.16
CA GLN A 159 1.32 14.88 -2.70
C GLN A 159 1.72 13.77 -1.74
N ALA A 160 0.88 12.73 -1.66
CA ALA A 160 1.20 11.51 -0.93
C ALA A 160 0.72 10.28 -1.70
N PHE A 161 1.52 9.23 -1.67
CA PHE A 161 1.20 7.95 -2.31
C PHE A 161 0.91 6.91 -1.23
N ILE A 162 -0.34 6.48 -1.11
CA ILE A 162 -0.87 5.65 -0.01
C ILE A 162 -1.43 4.33 -0.54
N GLY A 163 -1.37 3.29 0.28
CA GLY A 163 -1.77 1.93 -0.10
C GLY A 163 -0.84 1.33 -1.15
N LYS A 164 0.41 1.79 -1.15
CA LYS A 164 1.40 1.49 -2.19
C LYS A 164 1.84 0.03 -2.17
N MET A 165 1.82 -0.57 -3.36
CA MET A 165 2.54 -1.80 -3.68
C MET A 165 3.64 -1.47 -4.68
N ILE A 166 4.89 -1.70 -4.28
CA ILE A 166 6.07 -1.42 -5.09
C ILE A 166 6.81 -2.74 -5.27
N SER A 167 7.04 -3.11 -6.52
CA SER A 167 7.80 -4.30 -6.88
C SER A 167 8.69 -4.03 -8.09
N LEU A 168 9.74 -4.83 -8.25
CA LEU A 168 10.63 -4.77 -9.41
C LEU A 168 10.30 -5.92 -10.36
N VAL A 169 10.08 -5.59 -11.62
CA VAL A 169 9.69 -6.54 -12.65
C VAL A 169 10.70 -6.56 -13.77
N TYR A 170 11.19 -7.73 -14.11
CA TYR A 170 12.12 -7.93 -15.18
C TYR A 170 11.40 -8.40 -16.45
N SER A 171 11.43 -7.58 -17.50
CA SER A 171 10.89 -7.90 -18.80
C SER A 171 11.95 -8.62 -19.64
N PRO A 172 11.63 -9.76 -20.29
CA PRO A 172 12.58 -10.49 -21.10
C PRO A 172 12.84 -9.79 -22.44
N ALA A 173 14.10 -9.68 -22.79
CA ALA A 173 14.59 -9.24 -24.07
C ALA A 173 15.68 -10.21 -24.57
N TYR A 174 16.05 -10.14 -25.83
CA TYR A 174 17.17 -10.89 -26.37
C TYR A 174 18.03 -10.04 -27.30
N LEU A 175 19.29 -10.36 -27.38
CA LEU A 175 20.23 -9.69 -28.27
C LEU A 175 20.36 -10.47 -29.57
N GLU A 176 20.19 -9.77 -30.69
CA GLU A 176 20.45 -10.33 -32.03
C GLU A 176 21.25 -9.34 -32.83
N LYS A 177 22.47 -9.72 -33.18
CA LYS A 177 23.48 -8.84 -33.76
C LYS A 177 23.58 -7.56 -32.92
N ASP A 178 23.68 -6.44 -33.18
CA ASP A 178 23.79 -5.25 -32.34
C ASP A 178 22.43 -4.60 -32.02
N THR A 179 21.37 -5.39 -31.90
CA THR A 179 20.01 -4.87 -31.62
C THR A 179 19.34 -5.68 -30.52
N LEU A 180 18.80 -4.99 -29.54
CA LEU A 180 18.00 -5.55 -28.46
C LEU A 180 16.54 -5.67 -28.90
N TYR A 181 15.93 -6.84 -28.75
CA TYR A 181 14.54 -7.13 -29.12
C TYR A 181 13.71 -7.48 -27.87
N ASP A 182 12.47 -7.02 -27.86
CA ASP A 182 11.47 -7.47 -26.89
C ASP A 182 11.14 -8.95 -27.12
N ALA A 183 11.41 -9.82 -26.15
CA ALA A 183 11.18 -11.26 -26.31
C ALA A 183 9.68 -11.65 -26.34
N LEU A 184 8.80 -10.78 -25.85
CA LEU A 184 7.35 -11.05 -25.85
C LEU A 184 6.70 -10.65 -27.18
N LEU A 185 7.17 -9.56 -27.79
CA LEU A 185 6.56 -8.98 -29.01
C LEU A 185 7.38 -9.22 -30.27
N GLY A 186 8.65 -9.64 -30.14
CA GLY A 186 9.57 -9.79 -31.27
C GLY A 186 9.92 -8.47 -31.95
N ARG A 187 9.82 -7.33 -31.26
CA ARG A 187 10.07 -5.98 -31.82
C ARG A 187 11.43 -5.46 -31.41
N PRO A 188 12.15 -4.74 -32.29
CA PRO A 188 13.39 -4.08 -31.89
C PRO A 188 13.08 -2.98 -30.85
N LEU A 189 13.90 -2.91 -29.81
CA LEU A 189 13.80 -1.92 -28.73
C LEU A 189 14.84 -0.82 -28.91
N SER A 190 16.10 -1.19 -29.03
CA SER A 190 17.21 -0.25 -29.11
C SER A 190 18.42 -0.87 -29.79
N ALA A 191 19.23 -0.04 -30.45
CA ALA A 191 20.57 -0.45 -30.88
C ALA A 191 21.46 -0.68 -29.64
N TRP A 192 22.12 -1.82 -29.63
CA TRP A 192 23.01 -2.24 -28.57
C TRP A 192 24.46 -2.08 -29.04
N LYS A 193 25.02 -0.91 -28.86
CA LYS A 193 26.44 -0.72 -29.11
C LYS A 193 27.24 -1.18 -27.89
N LYS A 194 28.14 -2.12 -28.09
CA LYS A 194 29.20 -2.44 -27.14
C LYS A 194 30.14 -1.23 -27.08
N ASP A 195 29.81 -0.27 -26.23
CA ASP A 195 30.72 0.83 -25.94
C ASP A 195 31.69 0.36 -24.86
N GLU A 196 33.00 0.38 -25.14
CA GLU A 196 34.04 -0.11 -24.26
C GLU A 196 34.15 0.65 -22.94
N THR A 197 33.47 1.79 -22.82
CA THR A 197 33.51 2.69 -21.63
C THR A 197 32.25 2.62 -20.74
N ALA A 198 31.12 2.15 -21.26
CA ALA A 198 29.95 1.89 -20.45
C ALA A 198 29.98 0.43 -20.02
N ARG A 199 29.88 0.14 -18.71
CA ARG A 199 29.66 -1.23 -18.19
C ARG A 199 28.54 -1.85 -19.02
N THR A 200 28.92 -2.78 -19.89
CA THR A 200 27.96 -3.54 -20.69
C THR A 200 27.02 -4.23 -19.69
N PRO A 201 25.70 -4.10 -19.83
CA PRO A 201 24.76 -4.88 -19.01
C PRO A 201 24.97 -6.40 -19.14
N ALA A 202 25.83 -6.80 -20.07
CA ALA A 202 26.15 -8.18 -20.44
C ALA A 202 26.84 -9.01 -19.35
N ASP A 203 27.36 -8.39 -18.28
CA ASP A 203 28.12 -9.08 -17.25
C ASP A 203 27.39 -9.21 -15.90
N THR A 204 26.12 -8.77 -15.81
CA THR A 204 25.40 -8.81 -14.56
C THR A 204 24.63 -10.12 -14.37
N LYS A 205 25.07 -10.87 -13.37
CA LYS A 205 24.37 -12.07 -12.88
C LYS A 205 22.97 -11.71 -12.36
N PRO A 206 22.07 -12.69 -12.23
CA PRO A 206 20.82 -12.50 -11.52
C PRO A 206 21.05 -11.82 -10.17
N PRO A 207 20.18 -10.90 -9.74
CA PRO A 207 20.29 -10.29 -8.43
C PRO A 207 20.33 -11.37 -7.35
N ASN A 208 21.22 -11.20 -6.36
CA ASN A 208 21.23 -12.09 -5.19
C ASN A 208 20.01 -11.79 -4.31
N TRP A 209 18.85 -12.19 -4.79
CA TRP A 209 17.56 -11.98 -4.16
C TRP A 209 16.74 -13.26 -4.24
N GLN A 210 16.10 -13.60 -3.13
CA GLN A 210 15.20 -14.73 -3.05
C GLN A 210 14.05 -14.39 -2.11
N ILE A 211 12.83 -14.77 -2.51
CA ILE A 211 11.70 -14.74 -1.61
C ILE A 211 11.92 -15.69 -0.45
N ARG A 212 11.54 -15.29 0.74
CA ARG A 212 11.58 -16.12 1.94
C ARG A 212 10.18 -16.44 2.40
N PHE A 213 10.03 -17.62 2.96
CA PHE A 213 8.79 -18.08 3.56
C PHE A 213 9.06 -18.42 5.00
N ILE A 214 8.31 -17.79 5.91
CA ILE A 214 8.40 -18.07 7.34
C ILE A 214 7.11 -18.70 7.84
N SER A 215 7.23 -19.57 8.83
CA SER A 215 6.08 -20.19 9.48
C SER A 215 5.27 -19.13 10.22
N THR A 216 3.94 -19.24 10.17
CA THR A 216 3.02 -18.33 10.85
C THR A 216 2.82 -18.74 12.32
N LEU A 217 3.91 -18.95 13.03
CA LEU A 217 3.90 -19.27 14.48
C LEU A 217 4.18 -17.99 15.27
N CYS A 218 3.44 -17.82 16.36
CA CYS A 218 3.63 -16.69 17.26
C CYS A 218 5.00 -16.75 17.93
N PRO A 219 5.85 -15.72 17.80
CA PRO A 219 7.17 -15.72 18.45
C PRO A 219 7.11 -15.79 19.98
N ARG A 220 5.98 -15.36 20.59
CA ARG A 220 5.82 -15.34 22.05
C ARG A 220 5.39 -16.69 22.62
N CYS A 221 4.45 -17.39 21.96
CA CYS A 221 3.83 -18.60 22.54
C CYS A 221 3.82 -19.83 21.64
N GLY A 222 4.31 -19.72 20.39
CA GLY A 222 4.36 -20.84 19.44
C GLY A 222 3.01 -21.21 18.81
N TRP A 223 1.91 -20.50 19.15
CA TRP A 223 0.59 -20.76 18.57
C TRP A 223 0.48 -20.22 17.15
N ASN A 224 -0.48 -20.71 16.36
CA ASN A 224 -0.69 -20.24 15.00
C ASN A 224 -1.19 -18.80 14.99
N LEU A 225 -0.50 -17.92 14.27
CA LEU A 225 -0.95 -16.58 13.95
C LEU A 225 -2.14 -16.62 12.98
N GLN A 226 -3.08 -15.69 13.16
CA GLN A 226 -4.26 -15.55 12.33
C GLN A 226 -4.16 -14.28 11.47
N GLY A 227 -4.54 -14.38 10.21
CA GLY A 227 -4.62 -13.30 9.24
C GLY A 227 -5.17 -13.83 7.92
N GLU A 228 -5.75 -12.94 7.12
CA GLU A 228 -6.16 -13.21 5.75
C GLU A 228 -4.95 -13.10 4.80
N LYS A 229 -5.14 -13.40 3.53
CA LYS A 229 -4.05 -13.50 2.54
C LYS A 229 -3.20 -12.23 2.41
N ASP A 230 -3.82 -11.08 2.47
CA ASP A 230 -3.21 -9.76 2.31
C ASP A 230 -2.89 -9.04 3.64
N ALA A 231 -3.01 -9.75 4.78
CA ALA A 231 -2.78 -9.18 6.10
C ALA A 231 -1.32 -8.74 6.30
N LEU A 232 -1.12 -7.48 6.69
CA LEU A 232 0.17 -6.92 7.10
C LEU A 232 0.45 -7.08 8.59
N VAL A 233 -0.61 -7.24 9.39
CA VAL A 233 -0.52 -7.54 10.82
C VAL A 233 -1.29 -8.83 11.08
N MET A 234 -0.64 -9.76 11.75
CA MET A 234 -1.22 -11.03 12.18
C MET A 234 -1.47 -11.02 13.68
N ILE A 235 -2.55 -11.65 14.12
CA ILE A 235 -2.92 -11.69 15.53
C ILE A 235 -2.75 -13.09 16.12
N CYS A 236 -2.32 -13.15 17.37
CA CYS A 236 -2.30 -14.35 18.18
C CYS A 236 -3.41 -14.27 19.23
N LYS A 237 -4.47 -15.05 19.08
CA LYS A 237 -5.58 -15.12 20.05
C LYS A 237 -5.24 -15.94 21.30
N ASN A 238 -4.11 -16.67 21.29
CA ASN A 238 -3.71 -17.48 22.45
C ASN A 238 -2.97 -16.67 23.51
N CYS A 239 -2.19 -15.67 23.10
CA CYS A 239 -1.45 -14.82 24.05
C CYS A 239 -1.72 -13.34 23.84
N ASP A 240 -2.77 -13.00 23.13
CA ASP A 240 -3.23 -11.63 22.87
C ASP A 240 -2.08 -10.72 22.41
N SER A 241 -1.57 -10.97 21.23
CA SER A 241 -0.48 -10.21 20.64
C SER A 241 -0.68 -9.98 19.16
N ALA A 242 -0.23 -8.83 18.65
CA ALA A 242 -0.26 -8.46 17.25
C ALA A 242 1.17 -8.37 16.71
N TRP A 243 1.37 -8.84 15.48
CA TRP A 243 2.68 -8.99 14.85
C TRP A 243 2.66 -8.49 13.42
N SER A 244 3.54 -7.59 13.08
CA SER A 244 3.86 -7.23 11.70
C SER A 244 5.15 -7.90 11.28
N CYS A 245 5.29 -8.17 10.00
CA CYS A 245 6.54 -8.69 9.48
C CYS A 245 7.43 -7.53 9.04
N SER A 246 8.57 -7.38 9.70
CA SER A 246 9.64 -6.53 9.23
C SER A 246 10.57 -7.30 8.28
N LYS A 247 11.70 -6.73 7.90
CA LYS A 247 12.57 -7.28 6.85
C LYS A 247 12.99 -8.74 7.03
N THR A 248 13.06 -9.24 8.25
CA THR A 248 13.61 -10.57 8.55
C THR A 248 12.81 -11.37 9.55
N GLU A 249 11.94 -10.75 10.36
CA GLU A 249 11.25 -11.36 11.48
C GLU A 249 9.91 -10.69 11.80
N PHE A 250 9.14 -11.30 12.67
CA PHE A 250 7.95 -10.69 13.23
C PHE A 250 8.31 -9.72 14.37
N GLU A 251 7.78 -8.51 14.27
CA GLU A 251 7.88 -7.47 15.29
C GLU A 251 6.51 -7.23 15.94
N THR A 252 6.49 -6.94 17.23
CA THR A 252 5.26 -6.64 17.95
C THR A 252 4.66 -5.33 17.49
N VAL A 253 3.34 -5.32 17.33
CA VAL A 253 2.56 -4.11 17.04
C VAL A 253 1.78 -3.74 18.29
N PRO A 254 1.99 -2.53 18.86
CA PRO A 254 1.15 -2.03 19.94
C PRO A 254 -0.30 -1.94 19.49
N PHE A 255 -1.21 -2.53 20.25
CA PHE A 255 -2.63 -2.51 19.89
C PHE A 255 -3.52 -2.34 21.11
N SER A 256 -4.75 -1.92 20.87
CA SER A 256 -5.84 -1.96 21.83
C SER A 256 -7.16 -2.27 21.12
N VAL A 257 -8.09 -2.82 21.86
CA VAL A 257 -9.46 -3.16 21.41
C VAL A 257 -10.45 -2.36 22.23
N MET A 258 -11.26 -1.54 21.61
CA MET A 258 -12.31 -0.79 22.30
C MET A 258 -13.41 -1.74 22.77
N THR A 259 -13.90 -1.52 23.98
CA THR A 259 -15.01 -2.33 24.54
C THR A 259 -16.30 -2.02 23.80
N ALA A 260 -16.94 -3.03 23.25
CA ALA A 260 -18.27 -2.90 22.68
C ALA A 260 -19.33 -2.87 23.79
N PHE A 261 -20.38 -2.09 23.58
CA PHE A 261 -21.54 -1.99 24.49
C PHE A 261 -22.74 -2.78 23.98
N SER A 262 -22.86 -2.95 22.68
CA SER A 262 -23.96 -3.69 22.04
C SER A 262 -23.82 -5.19 22.26
N LYS A 263 -24.99 -5.86 22.31
CA LYS A 263 -25.11 -7.33 22.29
C LYS A 263 -25.29 -7.90 20.89
N GLU A 264 -25.32 -7.05 19.89
CA GLU A 264 -25.46 -7.44 18.48
C GLU A 264 -24.17 -8.06 17.95
N SER A 265 -24.21 -8.55 16.72
CA SER A 265 -23.02 -9.04 16.04
C SER A 265 -22.04 -7.88 15.78
N ILE A 266 -20.81 -8.01 16.28
CA ILE A 266 -19.77 -6.97 16.17
C ILE A 266 -18.66 -7.47 15.26
N LEU A 267 -18.25 -6.59 14.34
CA LEU A 267 -16.99 -6.68 13.60
C LEU A 267 -16.08 -5.56 14.06
N TYR A 268 -14.88 -5.90 14.47
CA TYR A 268 -13.87 -4.93 14.85
C TYR A 268 -13.05 -4.49 13.63
N LEU A 269 -13.10 -3.20 13.29
CA LEU A 269 -12.28 -2.61 12.23
C LEU A 269 -11.04 -1.94 12.83
N PRO A 270 -9.84 -2.19 12.25
CA PRO A 270 -8.59 -1.62 12.74
C PRO A 270 -8.40 -0.18 12.24
N PHE A 271 -7.93 0.69 13.12
CA PHE A 271 -7.50 2.05 12.79
C PHE A 271 -6.13 2.33 13.38
N TRP A 272 -5.28 3.05 12.67
CA TRP A 272 -4.05 3.60 13.20
C TRP A 272 -4.37 4.89 13.97
N ARG A 273 -4.01 4.91 15.25
CA ARG A 273 -4.00 6.11 16.10
C ARG A 273 -2.57 6.62 16.20
N MET A 274 -2.35 7.86 15.82
CA MET A 274 -1.02 8.47 15.73
C MET A 274 -0.98 9.75 16.54
N LYS A 275 -0.02 9.88 17.47
CA LYS A 275 0.25 11.13 18.17
C LYS A 275 1.14 11.99 17.26
N PRO A 276 0.63 13.12 16.72
CA PRO A 276 1.38 13.90 15.76
C PRO A 276 2.48 14.72 16.44
N ARG A 277 3.58 14.90 15.71
CA ARG A 277 4.50 16.03 15.87
C ARG A 277 4.43 16.85 14.60
N VAL A 278 3.98 18.09 14.73
CA VAL A 278 3.78 19.00 13.60
C VAL A 278 4.63 20.24 13.79
N ASP A 279 5.52 20.49 12.84
CA ASP A 279 6.34 21.69 12.78
C ASP A 279 5.81 22.62 11.70
N GLY A 280 5.84 23.93 11.94
CA GLY A 280 5.39 24.97 11.00
C GLY A 280 4.00 25.55 11.27
N ILE A 281 3.16 24.87 12.08
CA ILE A 281 1.88 25.40 12.59
C ILE A 281 1.67 24.97 14.04
N PRO A 282 0.95 25.77 14.87
CA PRO A 282 0.61 25.38 16.21
C PRO A 282 -0.51 24.33 16.21
N LEU A 283 -0.15 23.04 16.33
CA LEU A 283 -1.08 21.92 16.36
C LEU A 283 -0.57 20.87 17.36
N VAL A 284 -0.84 21.10 18.65
CA VAL A 284 -0.34 20.26 19.74
C VAL A 284 -1.49 19.62 20.52
N SER A 285 -2.59 20.36 20.69
CA SER A 285 -3.75 19.95 21.49
C SER A 285 -4.99 19.76 20.65
N TYR A 286 -6.01 19.15 21.24
CA TYR A 286 -7.31 19.05 20.59
C TYR A 286 -7.96 20.42 20.39
N ALA A 287 -7.72 21.38 21.28
CA ALA A 287 -8.18 22.76 21.11
C ALA A 287 -7.59 23.42 19.85
N ASP A 288 -6.34 23.12 19.51
CA ASP A 288 -5.71 23.61 18.27
C ASP A 288 -6.40 23.05 17.03
N LEU A 289 -6.78 21.77 17.06
CA LEU A 289 -7.56 21.18 15.98
C LEU A 289 -8.93 21.84 15.84
N ILE A 290 -9.64 22.10 16.95
CA ILE A 290 -10.93 22.79 16.93
C ILE A 290 -10.81 24.16 16.25
N ARG A 291 -9.75 24.92 16.55
CA ARG A 291 -9.47 26.23 15.91
C ARG A 291 -9.16 26.08 14.43
N LEU A 292 -8.26 25.15 14.09
CA LEU A 292 -7.79 24.94 12.73
C LEU A 292 -8.91 24.47 11.77
N ALA A 293 -9.73 23.54 12.25
CA ALA A 293 -10.83 22.93 11.49
C ALA A 293 -12.18 23.66 11.71
N ASN A 294 -12.20 24.75 12.49
CA ASN A 294 -13.40 25.50 12.85
C ASN A 294 -14.55 24.59 13.29
N LEU A 295 -14.27 23.66 14.21
CA LEU A 295 -15.27 22.71 14.67
C LEU A 295 -16.33 23.42 15.53
N PRO A 296 -17.60 23.03 15.47
CA PRO A 296 -18.68 23.64 16.26
C PRO A 296 -18.63 23.14 17.73
N LYS A 297 -17.50 23.38 18.40
CA LYS A 297 -17.26 23.01 19.80
C LYS A 297 -16.73 24.20 20.55
N VAL A 298 -17.27 24.44 21.77
CA VAL A 298 -16.77 25.47 22.68
C VAL A 298 -15.48 24.93 23.32
N ILE A 299 -14.39 25.67 23.13
CA ILE A 299 -13.11 25.32 23.73
C ILE A 299 -13.16 25.56 25.23
N ASN A 300 -12.75 24.55 26.00
CA ASN A 300 -12.62 24.61 27.45
C ASN A 300 -11.19 24.20 27.86
N GLY A 301 -10.87 24.27 29.16
CA GLY A 301 -9.55 23.94 29.68
C GLY A 301 -9.15 22.50 29.47
N ASP A 302 -10.11 21.58 29.41
CA ASP A 302 -9.85 20.17 29.17
C ASP A 302 -9.35 19.96 27.73
N PHE A 303 -9.90 20.66 26.75
CA PHE A 303 -9.46 20.57 25.35
C PHE A 303 -8.09 21.19 25.10
N GLU A 304 -7.69 22.21 25.90
CA GLU A 304 -6.35 22.80 25.82
C GLU A 304 -5.26 21.82 26.28
N SER A 305 -5.58 20.95 27.25
CA SER A 305 -4.67 19.94 27.78
C SER A 305 -4.82 18.57 27.13
N ALA A 306 -5.93 18.31 26.41
CA ALA A 306 -6.19 17.02 25.78
C ALA A 306 -5.18 16.76 24.62
N PRO A 307 -4.55 15.60 24.59
CA PRO A 307 -3.68 15.24 23.48
C PRO A 307 -4.48 15.14 22.19
N LEU A 308 -3.85 15.55 21.09
CA LEU A 308 -4.37 15.34 19.76
C LEU A 308 -3.88 14.03 19.19
N TYR A 309 -4.76 13.27 18.54
CA TYR A 309 -4.41 12.10 17.75
C TYR A 309 -4.94 12.24 16.32
N PHE A 310 -4.12 11.89 15.35
CA PHE A 310 -4.58 11.60 14.00
C PHE A 310 -5.01 10.15 13.91
N TRP A 311 -6.05 9.92 13.13
CA TRP A 311 -6.59 8.59 12.91
C TRP A 311 -6.68 8.30 11.42
N SER A 312 -6.41 7.07 11.04
CA SER A 312 -6.67 6.60 9.69
C SER A 312 -7.11 5.14 9.67
N PRO A 313 -7.92 4.71 8.69
CA PRO A 313 -8.16 3.29 8.48
C PRO A 313 -6.84 2.52 8.35
N ALA A 314 -6.72 1.39 9.04
CA ALA A 314 -5.59 0.49 8.89
C ALA A 314 -5.83 -0.55 7.77
N PHE A 315 -6.79 -0.29 6.91
CA PHE A 315 -7.19 -1.16 5.80
C PHE A 315 -7.45 -0.34 4.54
N LYS A 316 -7.25 -0.97 3.41
CA LYS A 316 -7.49 -0.35 2.10
C LYS A 316 -8.98 -0.22 1.83
N VAL A 317 -9.40 0.96 1.41
CA VAL A 317 -10.75 1.30 0.97
C VAL A 317 -10.65 2.34 -0.14
N SER A 318 -11.78 2.68 -0.78
CA SER A 318 -11.78 3.76 -1.78
C SER A 318 -11.20 5.06 -1.21
N PRO A 319 -10.48 5.86 -2.01
CA PRO A 319 -9.82 7.08 -1.55
C PRO A 319 -10.75 8.07 -0.84
N ALA A 320 -11.96 8.24 -1.37
CA ALA A 320 -12.97 9.12 -0.76
C ALA A 320 -13.41 8.63 0.62
N LEU A 321 -13.57 7.30 0.78
CA LEU A 321 -13.93 6.70 2.06
C LEU A 321 -12.77 6.78 3.06
N TYR A 322 -11.54 6.57 2.59
CA TYR A 322 -10.33 6.72 3.40
C TYR A 322 -10.23 8.12 4.02
N LEU A 323 -10.32 9.18 3.20
CA LEU A 323 -10.28 10.57 3.68
C LEU A 323 -11.43 10.87 4.63
N ARG A 324 -12.65 10.45 4.27
CA ARG A 324 -13.82 10.64 5.13
C ARG A 324 -13.61 10.04 6.53
N TRP A 325 -13.13 8.80 6.61
CA TRP A 325 -12.89 8.14 7.88
C TRP A 325 -11.74 8.76 8.66
N ALA A 326 -10.62 9.06 8.01
CA ALA A 326 -9.49 9.71 8.63
C ALA A 326 -9.90 11.06 9.25
N ARG A 327 -10.66 11.88 8.49
CA ARG A 327 -11.21 13.15 8.98
C ARG A 327 -12.16 12.96 10.14
N GLN A 328 -13.16 12.07 10.00
CA GLN A 328 -14.19 11.87 11.03
C GLN A 328 -13.59 11.37 12.34
N MET A 329 -12.75 10.35 12.30
CA MET A 329 -12.08 9.81 13.49
C MET A 329 -11.16 10.83 14.15
N THR A 330 -10.39 11.60 13.36
CA THR A 330 -9.52 12.66 13.86
C THR A 330 -10.33 13.80 14.48
N THR A 331 -11.47 14.17 13.89
CA THR A 331 -12.35 15.22 14.44
C THR A 331 -13.09 14.76 15.69
N PHE A 332 -13.49 13.51 15.74
CA PHE A 332 -14.28 12.97 16.85
C PHE A 332 -13.39 12.65 18.07
N GLN A 333 -12.13 12.26 17.88
CA GLN A 333 -11.23 11.80 18.94
C GLN A 333 -11.90 10.71 19.79
N PRO A 334 -12.17 9.51 19.24
CA PRO A 334 -12.92 8.48 19.95
C PRO A 334 -12.19 8.05 21.23
N GLU A 335 -12.90 8.13 22.34
CA GLU A 335 -12.47 7.71 23.67
C GLU A 335 -13.32 6.54 24.15
N GLY A 336 -12.77 5.72 25.03
CA GLY A 336 -13.51 4.60 25.62
C GLY A 336 -12.62 3.65 26.40
N LYS A 337 -13.26 2.69 27.05
CA LYS A 337 -12.52 1.60 27.70
C LYS A 337 -11.90 0.71 26.65
N THR A 338 -10.65 0.37 26.84
CA THR A 338 -9.90 -0.51 25.95
C THR A 338 -9.36 -1.72 26.71
N SER A 339 -9.12 -2.81 25.98
CA SER A 339 -8.42 -3.99 26.45
C SER A 339 -7.34 -4.37 25.44
N GLU A 340 -6.39 -5.18 25.85
CA GLU A 340 -5.35 -5.75 24.99
C GLU A 340 -5.65 -7.24 24.72
N THR A 341 -6.92 -7.59 24.47
CA THR A 341 -7.35 -8.97 24.25
C THR A 341 -8.16 -9.12 22.97
N PHE A 342 -7.96 -10.24 22.27
CA PHE A 342 -8.70 -10.63 21.07
C PHE A 342 -9.83 -11.64 21.35
N ALA A 343 -10.28 -11.76 22.58
CA ALA A 343 -11.21 -12.78 23.00
C ALA A 343 -12.55 -12.73 22.25
N GLY A 344 -12.94 -13.85 21.65
CA GLY A 344 -14.32 -14.14 21.21
C GLY A 344 -14.91 -13.31 20.07
N ALA A 345 -14.16 -12.34 19.49
CA ALA A 345 -14.67 -11.41 18.50
C ALA A 345 -14.13 -11.67 17.07
N SER A 346 -14.81 -11.10 16.08
CA SER A 346 -14.34 -11.05 14.68
C SER A 346 -13.58 -9.76 14.43
N PHE A 347 -12.39 -9.89 13.87
CA PHE A 347 -11.49 -8.78 13.55
C PHE A 347 -11.25 -8.70 12.06
N TYR A 348 -11.39 -7.50 11.50
CA TYR A 348 -11.01 -7.25 10.12
C TYR A 348 -9.48 -7.11 10.03
N GLN A 349 -8.89 -7.53 8.91
CA GLN A 349 -7.45 -7.52 8.73
C GLN A 349 -6.88 -6.12 8.53
N VAL A 350 -5.62 -5.97 8.88
CA VAL A 350 -4.81 -4.78 8.58
C VAL A 350 -4.18 -4.96 7.21
N THR A 351 -4.51 -4.10 6.26
CA THR A 351 -3.98 -4.11 4.89
C THR A 351 -3.27 -2.82 4.50
N LEU A 352 -3.23 -1.83 5.41
CA LEU A 352 -2.47 -0.59 5.28
C LEU A 352 -1.41 -0.51 6.37
N ALA A 353 -0.15 -0.30 5.97
CA ALA A 353 0.96 -0.22 6.91
C ALA A 353 0.91 1.03 7.78
N GLY A 354 1.40 0.95 9.02
CA GLY A 354 1.45 2.09 9.94
C GLY A 354 2.28 3.25 9.41
N GLN A 355 3.37 2.96 8.70
CA GLN A 355 4.19 4.01 8.08
C GLN A 355 3.42 4.80 7.01
N GLU A 356 2.57 4.15 6.24
CA GLU A 356 1.72 4.82 5.25
C GLU A 356 0.63 5.65 5.93
N ALA A 357 0.12 5.20 7.07
CA ALA A 357 -0.79 5.99 7.90
C ALA A 357 -0.12 7.29 8.37
N VAL A 358 1.15 7.25 8.81
CA VAL A 358 1.93 8.45 9.17
C VAL A 358 2.09 9.39 7.96
N GLU A 359 2.44 8.85 6.79
CA GLU A 359 2.55 9.64 5.56
C GLU A 359 1.24 10.31 5.16
N SER A 360 0.09 9.68 5.48
CA SER A 360 -1.23 10.23 5.18
C SER A 360 -1.69 11.35 6.13
N MET A 361 -1.04 11.54 7.28
CA MET A 361 -1.45 12.58 8.25
C MET A 361 -1.47 13.98 7.63
N LYS A 362 -0.53 14.28 6.75
CA LYS A 362 -0.46 15.59 6.08
C LYS A 362 -1.61 15.82 5.10
N ILE A 363 -2.07 14.76 4.44
CA ILE A 363 -3.29 14.81 3.61
C ILE A 363 -4.52 15.00 4.49
N THR A 364 -4.63 14.28 5.59
CA THR A 364 -5.72 14.44 6.56
C THR A 364 -5.73 15.85 7.16
N LEU A 365 -4.56 16.41 7.47
CA LEU A 365 -4.42 17.79 7.90
C LEU A 365 -4.97 18.78 6.85
N ALA A 366 -4.56 18.60 5.59
CA ALA A 366 -5.06 19.43 4.49
C ALA A 366 -6.59 19.34 4.32
N ASP A 367 -7.18 18.15 4.52
CA ASP A 367 -8.63 17.97 4.46
C ASP A 367 -9.38 18.63 5.64
N LEU A 368 -8.74 18.72 6.80
CA LEU A 368 -9.31 19.31 8.01
C LEU A 368 -9.30 20.85 8.00
N VAL A 369 -8.33 21.45 7.32
CA VAL A 369 -8.13 22.90 7.33
C VAL A 369 -9.27 23.63 6.62
N VAL A 370 -9.85 24.66 7.29
CA VAL A 370 -10.88 25.53 6.71
C VAL A 370 -10.27 26.63 5.86
N ASP A 371 -9.24 27.30 6.38
CA ASP A 371 -8.53 28.37 5.64
C ASP A 371 -7.45 27.76 4.71
N LYS A 372 -7.92 27.16 3.63
CA LYS A 372 -7.06 26.54 2.62
C LYS A 372 -6.08 27.55 2.00
N ARG A 373 -6.52 28.79 1.78
CA ARG A 373 -5.69 29.82 1.14
C ARG A 373 -4.46 30.20 1.98
N GLN A 374 -4.60 30.16 3.29
CA GLN A 374 -3.50 30.47 4.20
C GLN A 374 -2.56 29.29 4.43
N ILE A 375 -3.10 28.07 4.51
CA ILE A 375 -2.35 26.87 4.94
C ILE A 375 -1.76 26.09 3.75
N TYR A 376 -2.48 25.95 2.64
CA TYR A 376 -2.03 25.13 1.52
C TYR A 376 -0.67 25.56 0.95
N PRO A 377 -0.39 26.87 0.73
CA PRO A 377 0.95 27.29 0.29
C PRO A 377 2.08 26.96 1.26
N LYS A 378 1.76 26.76 2.55
CA LYS A 378 2.73 26.41 3.60
C LYS A 378 2.91 24.88 3.76
N LEU A 379 2.11 24.05 3.08
CA LEU A 379 2.19 22.59 3.24
C LEU A 379 3.56 22.04 2.89
N THR A 380 4.30 22.65 1.96
CA THR A 380 5.67 22.24 1.65
C THR A 380 6.60 22.36 2.86
N ASP A 381 6.41 23.40 3.67
CA ASP A 381 7.28 23.72 4.81
C ASP A 381 6.80 23.03 6.11
N ILE A 382 5.51 22.68 6.19
CA ILE A 382 4.96 21.94 7.33
C ILE A 382 5.53 20.52 7.33
N GLN A 383 6.17 20.14 8.43
CA GLN A 383 6.62 18.76 8.64
C GLN A 383 5.65 18.05 9.59
N VAL A 384 5.25 16.84 9.22
CA VAL A 384 4.36 16.00 10.02
C VAL A 384 5.00 14.64 10.22
N SER A 385 5.16 14.26 11.48
CA SER A 385 5.66 12.95 11.90
C SER A 385 4.82 12.43 13.06
N ALA A 386 5.03 11.20 13.48
CA ALA A 386 4.33 10.61 14.63
C ALA A 386 5.33 10.27 15.74
N ASP A 387 5.03 10.70 16.97
CA ASP A 387 5.78 10.31 18.17
C ASP A 387 5.37 8.93 18.67
N GLU A 388 4.11 8.57 18.45
CA GLU A 388 3.52 7.30 18.86
C GLU A 388 2.55 6.82 17.78
N ILE A 389 2.57 5.52 17.52
CA ILE A 389 1.61 4.85 16.64
C ILE A 389 1.06 3.62 17.33
N MET A 390 -0.26 3.46 17.31
CA MET A 390 -0.96 2.33 17.92
C MET A 390 -2.08 1.84 17.02
N LEU A 391 -2.25 0.53 16.94
CA LEU A 391 -3.37 -0.09 16.24
C LEU A 391 -4.57 -0.18 17.20
N VAL A 392 -5.69 0.43 16.86
CA VAL A 392 -6.89 0.42 17.68
C VAL A 392 -8.04 -0.21 16.91
N TYR A 393 -8.63 -1.25 17.49
CA TYR A 393 -9.78 -1.93 16.92
C TYR A 393 -11.08 -1.32 17.47
N HIS A 394 -11.91 -0.79 16.57
CA HIS A 394 -13.18 -0.17 16.89
C HIS A 394 -14.36 -1.09 16.61
N PRO A 395 -15.36 -1.17 17.52
CA PRO A 395 -16.54 -2.00 17.34
C PRO A 395 -17.52 -1.39 16.33
N PHE A 396 -17.94 -2.21 15.37
CA PHE A 396 -18.98 -1.90 14.41
C PHE A 396 -20.09 -2.93 14.50
N ILE A 397 -21.31 -2.47 14.63
CA ILE A 397 -22.51 -3.29 14.58
C ILE A 397 -22.71 -3.76 13.13
N VAL A 398 -22.89 -5.06 12.95
CA VAL A 398 -23.05 -5.66 11.63
C VAL A 398 -24.52 -5.63 11.22
N GLY A 399 -24.88 -4.65 10.39
CA GLY A 399 -26.18 -4.58 9.73
C GLY A 399 -26.25 -5.44 8.45
N PRO A 400 -27.42 -5.51 7.80
CA PRO A 400 -27.60 -6.30 6.56
C PRO A 400 -26.72 -5.83 5.41
N HIS A 401 -26.58 -4.53 5.24
CA HIS A 401 -25.83 -3.90 4.13
C HIS A 401 -24.70 -3.00 4.58
N GLU A 402 -24.69 -2.61 5.84
CA GLU A 402 -23.74 -1.64 6.39
C GLU A 402 -23.15 -2.10 7.72
N LEU A 403 -22.01 -1.50 8.05
CA LEU A 403 -21.39 -1.56 9.37
C LEU A 403 -21.58 -0.19 10.01
N ILE A 404 -22.05 -0.15 11.25
CA ILE A 404 -22.35 1.08 11.98
C ILE A 404 -21.38 1.18 13.15
N HIS A 405 -20.58 2.24 13.19
CA HIS A 405 -19.69 2.49 14.34
C HIS A 405 -20.54 2.74 15.59
N GLU A 406 -20.29 1.98 16.64
CA GLU A 406 -21.18 1.89 17.79
C GLU A 406 -21.44 3.22 18.51
N THR A 407 -20.41 4.08 18.62
CA THR A 407 -20.53 5.34 19.35
C THR A 407 -20.64 6.58 18.45
N MET A 408 -20.03 6.54 17.27
CA MET A 408 -20.05 7.67 16.32
C MET A 408 -21.26 7.64 15.39
N HIS A 409 -21.97 6.52 15.31
CA HIS A 409 -23.10 6.27 14.40
C HIS A 409 -22.77 6.53 12.91
N VAL A 410 -21.48 6.43 12.56
CA VAL A 410 -21.01 6.56 11.19
C VAL A 410 -21.07 5.20 10.52
N THR A 411 -21.51 5.17 9.28
CA THR A 411 -21.74 3.94 8.55
C THR A 411 -20.72 3.73 7.43
N ILE A 412 -20.44 2.46 7.13
CA ILE A 412 -19.70 2.01 5.96
C ILE A 412 -20.48 0.88 5.29
N ASP A 413 -20.63 0.95 3.98
CA ASP A 413 -21.19 -0.15 3.20
C ASP A 413 -20.27 -1.38 3.29
N ARG A 414 -20.84 -2.55 3.57
CA ARG A 414 -20.06 -3.80 3.68
C ARG A 414 -19.30 -4.15 2.40
N THR A 415 -19.86 -3.80 1.25
CA THR A 415 -19.21 -4.03 -0.05
C THR A 415 -17.96 -3.14 -0.22
N ALA A 416 -17.91 -1.98 0.43
CA ALA A 416 -16.74 -1.11 0.38
C ALA A 416 -15.47 -1.76 0.95
N LEU A 417 -15.60 -2.67 1.92
CA LEU A 417 -14.48 -3.44 2.45
C LEU A 417 -13.96 -4.47 1.44
N SER A 418 -14.86 -5.10 0.66
CA SER A 418 -14.45 -6.08 -0.34
C SER A 418 -13.73 -5.45 -1.53
N TYR A 419 -14.07 -4.21 -1.90
CA TYR A 419 -13.36 -3.48 -2.95
C TYR A 419 -11.96 -3.00 -2.55
N GLY A 420 -11.68 -2.86 -1.25
CA GLY A 420 -10.37 -2.49 -0.74
C GLY A 420 -9.25 -3.48 -1.08
N THR A 421 -9.56 -4.75 -1.31
CA THR A 421 -8.59 -5.77 -1.71
C THR A 421 -7.97 -5.51 -3.09
N TYR A 422 -8.60 -4.71 -3.92
CA TYR A 422 -8.16 -4.40 -5.29
C TYR A 422 -7.50 -3.02 -5.44
N LEU A 423 -7.39 -2.23 -4.35
CA LEU A 423 -6.80 -0.88 -4.37
C LEU A 423 -5.32 -0.86 -4.04
#